data_97a2cb8899035bf857882fa4ae8fb74b
#
_entry.id   97a2cb8899035bf857882fa4ae8fb74b
#
_cell.length_a   1.000
_cell.length_b   1.000
_cell.length_c   1.000
_cell.angle_alpha   90.00
_cell.angle_beta   90.00
_cell.angle_gamma   90.00
#
_symmetry.space_group_name_H-M   'P 1'
#
loop_
_entity.id
_entity.type
_entity.pdbx_description
1 polymer ?
#
loop_
_entity_poly.entity_id
_entity_poly.type
_entity_poly.pdbx_seq_one_letter_code
_entity_poly.pdbx_strand_id
1 'polypeptide(L)'
;MLDRAKAATLKAGGDIIVVTHAILEKISRRDNPQTVLGVFEQAYSALDSLNPASAPCWVALEQVRDPGNLGTIIRTADAAGCGGVILLGDCVDPYSVEAVRATMGSVFAVSITRTTPEAFLTWRKTWPGSVVGTRLDAKVSHRSAVMQRPSLILMGNEQAGLTDALAAACDVNVKIPMRGLSLIHISEPTRRTP
;
A
#
# COMPACT_ATOMS: atom_id res chain seq x y z
N MET A 1 -12.44 11.82 -23.91
CA MET A 1 -12.00 11.52 -22.51
C MET A 1 -12.33 12.67 -21.59
N LEU A 2 -11.94 13.91 -21.93
CA LEU A 2 -12.18 15.11 -21.09
C LEU A 2 -13.66 15.33 -20.78
N ASP A 3 -14.56 15.22 -21.77
CA ASP A 3 -16.00 15.46 -21.57
C ASP A 3 -16.64 14.42 -20.63
N ARG A 4 -16.16 13.16 -20.67
CA ARG A 4 -16.60 12.14 -19.72
C ARG A 4 -16.17 12.45 -18.29
N ALA A 5 -14.92 12.95 -18.11
CA ALA A 5 -14.43 13.35 -16.79
C ALA A 5 -15.22 14.55 -16.26
N LYS A 6 -15.49 15.57 -17.11
CA LYS A 6 -16.34 16.70 -16.74
C LYS A 6 -17.73 16.28 -16.31
N ALA A 7 -18.38 15.43 -17.12
CA ALA A 7 -19.72 14.94 -16.82
C ALA A 7 -19.76 14.14 -15.51
N ALA A 8 -18.75 13.31 -15.25
CA ALA A 8 -18.64 12.53 -14.00
C ALA A 8 -18.44 13.44 -12.79
N THR A 9 -17.59 14.46 -12.90
CA THR A 9 -17.33 15.45 -11.85
C THR A 9 -18.62 16.19 -11.46
N LEU A 10 -19.33 16.74 -12.45
CA LEU A 10 -20.58 17.46 -12.20
C LEU A 10 -21.66 16.55 -11.61
N LYS A 11 -21.76 15.30 -12.10
CA LYS A 11 -22.70 14.32 -11.56
C LYS A 11 -22.39 13.97 -10.08
N ALA A 12 -21.13 14.00 -9.70
CA ALA A 12 -20.70 13.77 -8.31
C ALA A 12 -20.79 15.02 -7.41
N GLY A 13 -21.32 16.15 -7.92
CA GLY A 13 -21.40 17.40 -7.18
C GLY A 13 -20.09 18.17 -7.07
N GLY A 14 -19.10 17.84 -7.87
CA GLY A 14 -17.82 18.55 -7.91
C GLY A 14 -17.84 19.72 -8.90
N ASP A 15 -16.82 20.59 -8.82
CA ASP A 15 -16.65 21.77 -9.62
C ASP A 15 -15.62 21.59 -10.74
N ILE A 16 -15.78 22.36 -11.82
CA ILE A 16 -14.82 22.45 -12.92
C ILE A 16 -14.27 23.88 -12.95
N ILE A 17 -12.97 23.99 -12.70
CA ILE A 17 -12.27 25.27 -12.69
C ILE A 17 -11.34 25.32 -13.91
N VAL A 18 -11.53 26.31 -14.77
CA VAL A 18 -10.63 26.56 -15.90
C VAL A 18 -9.50 27.48 -15.44
N VAL A 19 -8.28 27.02 -15.63
CA VAL A 19 -7.08 27.73 -15.18
C VAL A 19 -6.07 27.88 -16.31
N THR A 20 -5.10 28.78 -16.15
CA THR A 20 -3.98 28.93 -17.09
C THR A 20 -2.96 27.80 -16.94
N HIS A 21 -2.14 27.58 -17.97
CA HIS A 21 -1.04 26.61 -17.93
C HIS A 21 -0.08 26.87 -16.75
N ALA A 22 0.27 28.12 -16.50
CA ALA A 22 1.14 28.52 -15.38
C ALA A 22 0.59 28.11 -14.01
N ILE A 23 -0.74 28.14 -13.83
CA ILE A 23 -1.37 27.66 -12.59
C ILE A 23 -1.25 26.13 -12.49
N LEU A 24 -1.47 25.41 -13.60
CA LEU A 24 -1.30 23.94 -13.62
C LEU A 24 0.15 23.52 -13.32
N GLU A 25 1.15 24.24 -13.87
CA GLU A 25 2.57 24.03 -13.55
C GLU A 25 2.81 24.16 -12.04
N LYS A 26 2.34 25.26 -11.47
CA LYS A 26 2.54 25.56 -10.04
C LYS A 26 1.87 24.53 -9.13
N ILE A 27 0.63 24.11 -9.43
CA ILE A 27 -0.11 23.14 -8.61
C ILE A 27 0.49 21.74 -8.77
N SER A 28 0.79 21.32 -10.00
CA SER A 28 1.33 20.00 -10.27
C SER A 28 2.81 19.83 -9.93
N ARG A 29 3.52 20.94 -9.71
CA ARG A 29 4.99 20.99 -9.52
C ARG A 29 5.73 20.28 -10.67
N ARG A 30 5.32 20.57 -11.92
CA ARG A 30 5.89 20.01 -13.14
C ARG A 30 6.08 21.12 -14.17
N ASP A 31 7.21 21.11 -14.86
CA ASP A 31 7.51 22.03 -15.95
C ASP A 31 6.61 21.78 -17.18
N ASN A 32 6.13 20.55 -17.33
CA ASN A 32 5.19 20.17 -18.40
C ASN A 32 4.01 19.40 -17.79
N PRO A 33 3.01 20.10 -17.23
CA PRO A 33 1.85 19.49 -16.62
C PRO A 33 0.89 18.90 -17.63
N GLN A 34 0.12 17.92 -17.22
CA GLN A 34 -1.04 17.48 -17.97
C GLN A 34 -2.09 18.60 -18.06
N THR A 35 -2.90 18.60 -19.10
CA THR A 35 -3.95 19.61 -19.32
C THR A 35 -5.11 19.53 -18.34
N VAL A 36 -5.17 18.47 -17.53
CA VAL A 36 -6.21 18.23 -16.52
C VAL A 36 -5.57 17.75 -15.23
N LEU A 37 -6.01 18.32 -14.13
CA LEU A 37 -5.68 17.88 -12.77
C LEU A 37 -6.99 17.59 -12.04
N GLY A 38 -7.08 16.42 -11.40
CA GLY A 38 -8.20 16.08 -10.53
C GLY A 38 -7.82 16.26 -9.06
N VAL A 39 -8.74 16.84 -8.29
CA VAL A 39 -8.66 16.91 -6.82
C VAL A 39 -9.80 16.08 -6.27
N PHE A 40 -9.50 15.16 -5.37
CA PHE A 40 -10.44 14.20 -4.82
C PHE A 40 -10.37 14.21 -3.29
N GLU A 41 -11.49 13.93 -2.66
CA GLU A 41 -11.52 13.65 -1.23
C GLU A 41 -10.79 12.34 -0.94
N GLN A 42 -10.04 12.31 0.16
CA GLN A 42 -9.39 11.09 0.62
C GLN A 42 -10.42 10.14 1.22
N ALA A 43 -10.40 8.88 0.82
CA ALA A 43 -11.34 7.87 1.30
C ALA A 43 -10.59 6.71 1.98
N TYR A 44 -10.83 6.53 3.29
CA TYR A 44 -10.36 5.38 4.05
C TYR A 44 -11.53 4.49 4.43
N SER A 45 -11.36 3.18 4.26
CA SER A 45 -12.31 2.19 4.76
C SER A 45 -12.06 1.94 6.25
N ALA A 46 -13.12 1.83 7.04
CA ALA A 46 -12.99 1.41 8.42
C ALA A 46 -12.57 -0.07 8.50
N LEU A 47 -11.73 -0.43 9.46
CA LEU A 47 -11.21 -1.79 9.62
C LEU A 47 -12.35 -2.82 9.77
N ASP A 48 -13.35 -2.48 10.56
CA ASP A 48 -14.50 -3.35 10.83
C ASP A 48 -15.50 -3.47 9.66
N SER A 49 -15.38 -2.58 8.66
CA SER A 49 -16.22 -2.64 7.45
C SER A 49 -15.62 -3.54 6.37
N LEU A 50 -14.40 -4.04 6.56
CA LEU A 50 -13.76 -4.89 5.58
C LEU A 50 -14.45 -6.25 5.51
N ASN A 51 -14.71 -6.73 4.29
CA ASN A 51 -15.22 -8.06 4.03
C ASN A 51 -14.09 -8.98 3.56
N PRO A 52 -13.49 -9.81 4.42
CA PRO A 52 -12.40 -10.69 4.03
C PRO A 52 -12.74 -11.61 2.85
N ALA A 53 -13.99 -12.05 2.75
CA ALA A 53 -14.43 -12.98 1.70
C ALA A 53 -14.58 -12.32 0.32
N SER A 54 -14.50 -10.99 0.21
CA SER A 54 -14.63 -10.27 -1.06
C SER A 54 -13.47 -10.51 -2.03
N ALA A 55 -12.32 -11.00 -1.53
CA ALA A 55 -11.14 -11.26 -2.33
C ALA A 55 -10.29 -12.41 -1.76
N PRO A 56 -9.53 -13.12 -2.61
CA PRO A 56 -8.71 -14.24 -2.18
C PRO A 56 -7.48 -13.82 -1.35
N CYS A 57 -7.08 -12.55 -1.43
CA CYS A 57 -5.88 -12.03 -0.80
C CYS A 57 -6.08 -10.58 -0.32
N TRP A 58 -5.39 -10.22 0.75
CA TRP A 58 -5.30 -8.89 1.33
C TRP A 58 -3.87 -8.60 1.75
N VAL A 59 -3.51 -7.33 1.86
CA VAL A 59 -2.16 -6.91 2.25
C VAL A 59 -2.24 -6.02 3.47
N ALA A 60 -1.39 -6.24 4.47
CA ALA A 60 -1.18 -5.34 5.60
C ALA A 60 0.29 -4.92 5.66
N LEU A 61 0.53 -3.63 5.87
CA LEU A 61 1.84 -3.01 5.81
C LEU A 61 2.15 -2.32 7.13
N GLU A 62 3.22 -2.72 7.79
CA GLU A 62 3.67 -2.08 9.04
C GLU A 62 4.75 -1.04 8.72
N GLN A 63 4.48 0.22 9.09
CA GLN A 63 5.43 1.34 9.08
C GLN A 63 6.20 1.51 7.76
N VAL A 64 5.54 1.34 6.63
CA VAL A 64 6.13 1.65 5.31
C VAL A 64 6.38 3.15 5.20
N ARG A 65 7.61 3.56 4.94
CA ARG A 65 8.07 4.95 4.95
C ARG A 65 8.23 5.57 3.58
N ASP A 66 8.55 4.76 2.58
CA ASP A 66 8.76 5.24 1.21
C ASP A 66 7.44 5.32 0.43
N PRO A 67 7.06 6.50 -0.10
CA PRO A 67 5.82 6.68 -0.85
C PRO A 67 5.81 5.93 -2.19
N GLY A 68 6.98 5.76 -2.81
CA GLY A 68 7.12 4.99 -4.06
C GLY A 68 6.87 3.50 -3.84
N ASN A 69 7.41 2.94 -2.73
CA ASN A 69 7.15 1.56 -2.33
C ASN A 69 5.68 1.35 -2.02
N LEU A 70 5.06 2.24 -1.23
CA LEU A 70 3.63 2.16 -0.92
C LEU A 70 2.78 2.18 -2.19
N GLY A 71 3.03 3.13 -3.09
CA GLY A 71 2.29 3.22 -4.35
C GLY A 71 2.48 1.99 -5.25
N THR A 72 3.68 1.42 -5.28
CA THR A 72 3.99 0.19 -6.03
C THR A 72 3.26 -1.02 -5.43
N ILE A 73 3.18 -1.11 -4.09
CA ILE A 73 2.44 -2.18 -3.41
C ILE A 73 0.95 -2.06 -3.70
N ILE A 74 0.35 -0.86 -3.62
CA ILE A 74 -1.05 -0.62 -3.96
C ILE A 74 -1.34 -1.06 -5.41
N ARG A 75 -0.47 -0.68 -6.36
CA ARG A 75 -0.60 -1.10 -7.75
C ARG A 75 -0.50 -2.61 -7.92
N THR A 76 0.40 -3.25 -7.19
CA THR A 76 0.57 -4.72 -7.23
C THR A 76 -0.64 -5.42 -6.61
N ALA A 77 -1.19 -4.89 -5.52
CA ALA A 77 -2.39 -5.40 -4.88
C ALA A 77 -3.60 -5.35 -5.83
N ASP A 78 -3.78 -4.23 -6.56
CA ASP A 78 -4.80 -4.09 -7.60
C ASP A 78 -4.63 -5.16 -8.70
N ALA A 79 -3.44 -5.25 -9.27
CA ALA A 79 -3.14 -6.21 -10.33
C ALA A 79 -3.30 -7.67 -9.88
N ALA A 80 -3.08 -7.98 -8.60
CA ALA A 80 -3.26 -9.31 -8.01
C ALA A 80 -4.71 -9.60 -7.59
N GLY A 81 -5.62 -8.64 -7.72
CA GLY A 81 -7.02 -8.78 -7.26
C GLY A 81 -7.15 -8.88 -5.76
N CYS A 82 -6.29 -8.20 -5.00
CA CYS A 82 -6.42 -8.10 -3.55
C CYS A 82 -7.62 -7.24 -3.17
N GLY A 83 -8.28 -7.57 -2.06
CA GLY A 83 -9.45 -6.83 -1.56
C GLY A 83 -9.11 -5.45 -1.01
N GLY A 84 -7.87 -5.25 -0.55
CA GLY A 84 -7.41 -3.97 -0.05
C GLY A 84 -6.02 -4.00 0.57
N VAL A 85 -5.57 -2.81 1.00
CA VAL A 85 -4.31 -2.58 1.70
C VAL A 85 -4.60 -1.95 3.06
N ILE A 86 -4.10 -2.58 4.13
CA ILE A 86 -4.24 -2.13 5.51
C ILE A 86 -2.92 -1.54 5.96
N LEU A 87 -2.90 -0.27 6.36
CA LEU A 87 -1.74 0.46 6.83
C LEU A 87 -1.71 0.43 8.36
N LEU A 88 -0.64 -0.11 8.95
CA LEU A 88 -0.48 -0.29 10.38
C LEU A 88 0.50 0.72 10.96
N GLY A 89 0.03 1.50 11.91
CA GLY A 89 0.84 2.51 12.59
C GLY A 89 1.23 3.68 11.69
N ASP A 90 2.46 4.16 11.86
CA ASP A 90 2.96 5.36 11.19
C ASP A 90 3.50 5.03 9.79
N CYS A 91 2.60 4.75 8.86
CA CYS A 91 2.90 4.62 7.45
C CYS A 91 2.87 5.99 6.75
N VAL A 92 3.65 6.13 5.67
CA VAL A 92 3.56 7.28 4.78
C VAL A 92 2.12 7.46 4.25
N ASP A 93 1.77 8.70 3.90
CA ASP A 93 0.44 9.02 3.38
C ASP A 93 0.23 8.40 1.98
N PRO A 94 -0.75 7.48 1.80
CA PRO A 94 -1.06 6.87 0.51
C PRO A 94 -1.61 7.89 -0.50
N TYR A 95 -2.07 9.04 -0.03
CA TYR A 95 -2.57 10.13 -0.86
C TYR A 95 -1.54 11.24 -1.09
N SER A 96 -0.29 11.08 -0.62
CA SER A 96 0.80 11.96 -1.02
C SER A 96 0.99 11.96 -2.54
N VAL A 97 1.47 13.06 -3.09
CA VAL A 97 1.65 13.20 -4.56
C VAL A 97 2.52 12.09 -5.14
N GLU A 98 3.57 11.71 -4.42
CA GLU A 98 4.52 10.66 -4.81
C GLU A 98 3.85 9.28 -4.79
N ALA A 99 3.14 8.93 -3.72
CA ALA A 99 2.44 7.65 -3.60
C ALA A 99 1.35 7.53 -4.66
N VAL A 100 0.49 8.54 -4.81
CA VAL A 100 -0.58 8.54 -5.84
C VAL A 100 -0.01 8.34 -7.24
N ARG A 101 1.11 9.01 -7.58
CA ARG A 101 1.78 8.83 -8.87
C ARG A 101 2.28 7.40 -9.06
N ALA A 102 2.88 6.81 -8.03
CA ALA A 102 3.42 5.46 -8.07
C ALA A 102 2.32 4.39 -8.21
N THR A 103 1.09 4.67 -7.76
CA THR A 103 -0.05 3.76 -7.94
C THR A 103 -0.51 3.63 -9.38
N MET A 104 -0.17 4.57 -10.26
CA MET A 104 -0.64 4.61 -11.66
C MET A 104 -2.17 4.55 -11.80
N GLY A 105 -2.90 5.05 -10.78
CA GLY A 105 -4.37 5.07 -10.75
C GLY A 105 -5.01 3.97 -9.89
N SER A 106 -4.28 2.95 -9.47
CA SER A 106 -4.81 1.86 -8.63
C SER A 106 -5.32 2.34 -7.26
N VAL A 107 -4.93 3.53 -6.81
CA VAL A 107 -5.46 4.18 -5.59
C VAL A 107 -6.99 4.35 -5.63
N PHE A 108 -7.59 4.41 -6.80
CA PHE A 108 -9.05 4.51 -6.97
C PHE A 108 -9.76 3.16 -7.02
N ALA A 109 -9.02 2.06 -7.15
CA ALA A 109 -9.57 0.72 -7.27
C ALA A 109 -9.38 -0.12 -6.00
N VAL A 110 -8.32 0.16 -5.22
CA VAL A 110 -7.96 -0.61 -4.03
C VAL A 110 -8.52 0.06 -2.77
N SER A 111 -9.20 -0.71 -1.92
CA SER A 111 -9.63 -0.24 -0.60
C SER A 111 -8.41 0.00 0.29
N ILE A 112 -8.30 1.19 0.89
CA ILE A 112 -7.23 1.55 1.80
C ILE A 112 -7.80 1.77 3.20
N THR A 113 -7.23 1.06 4.17
CA THR A 113 -7.58 1.18 5.59
C THR A 113 -6.36 1.65 6.37
N ARG A 114 -6.57 2.53 7.34
CA ARG A 114 -5.53 2.98 8.28
C ARG A 114 -5.94 2.60 9.70
N THR A 115 -5.04 1.97 10.45
CA THR A 115 -5.35 1.52 11.80
C THR A 115 -4.08 1.44 12.67
N THR A 116 -4.26 1.27 13.98
CA THR A 116 -3.13 1.01 14.88
C THR A 116 -2.79 -0.48 14.92
N PRO A 117 -1.55 -0.85 15.27
CA PRO A 117 -1.18 -2.25 15.47
C PRO A 117 -2.07 -2.96 16.50
N GLU A 118 -2.48 -2.30 17.58
CA GLU A 118 -3.30 -2.87 18.66
C GLU A 118 -4.72 -3.19 18.17
N ALA A 119 -5.35 -2.25 17.44
CA ALA A 119 -6.66 -2.46 16.84
C ALA A 119 -6.61 -3.58 15.81
N PHE A 120 -5.57 -3.62 14.97
CA PHE A 120 -5.36 -4.70 14.02
C PHE A 120 -5.19 -6.06 14.71
N LEU A 121 -4.38 -6.17 15.76
CA LEU A 121 -4.18 -7.42 16.51
C LEU A 121 -5.48 -7.96 17.11
N THR A 122 -6.38 -7.06 17.50
CA THR A 122 -7.72 -7.44 17.99
C THR A 122 -8.59 -7.93 16.84
N TRP A 123 -8.68 -7.17 15.75
CA TRP A 123 -9.47 -7.49 14.57
C TRP A 123 -8.98 -8.75 13.86
N ARG A 124 -7.67 -8.96 13.79
CA ARG A 124 -7.05 -10.15 13.17
C ARG A 124 -7.61 -11.47 13.71
N LYS A 125 -8.05 -11.52 14.96
CA LYS A 125 -8.61 -12.73 15.58
C LYS A 125 -9.91 -13.19 14.90
N THR A 126 -10.57 -12.31 14.16
CA THR A 126 -11.78 -12.61 13.37
C THR A 126 -11.46 -12.99 11.92
N TRP A 127 -10.19 -12.95 11.51
CA TRP A 127 -9.80 -13.26 10.14
C TRP A 127 -10.04 -14.75 9.83
N PRO A 128 -10.83 -15.10 8.78
CA PRO A 128 -11.27 -16.48 8.56
C PRO A 128 -10.25 -17.37 7.86
N GLY A 129 -9.20 -16.80 7.30
CA GLY A 129 -8.17 -17.52 6.54
C GLY A 129 -6.78 -17.42 7.17
N SER A 130 -5.73 -17.59 6.38
CA SER A 130 -4.36 -17.53 6.87
C SER A 130 -3.83 -16.11 6.94
N VAL A 131 -3.15 -15.79 8.05
CA VAL A 131 -2.33 -14.57 8.21
C VAL A 131 -0.87 -14.94 8.07
N VAL A 132 -0.20 -14.36 7.09
CA VAL A 132 1.14 -14.74 6.63
C VAL A 132 2.09 -13.57 6.83
N GLY A 133 3.05 -13.69 7.73
CA GLY A 133 4.10 -12.69 7.94
C GLY A 133 5.29 -12.90 7.01
N THR A 134 5.87 -11.83 6.50
CA THR A 134 7.12 -11.90 5.74
C THR A 134 8.30 -11.51 6.63
N ARG A 135 9.28 -12.44 6.79
CA ARG A 135 10.47 -12.22 7.62
C ARG A 135 11.71 -12.83 6.95
N LEU A 136 12.85 -12.21 7.11
CA LEU A 136 14.13 -12.70 6.58
C LEU A 136 14.63 -13.95 7.32
N ASP A 137 14.38 -14.03 8.62
CA ASP A 137 14.79 -15.12 9.52
C ASP A 137 13.80 -16.30 9.54
N ALA A 138 12.68 -16.20 8.81
CA ALA A 138 11.71 -17.29 8.74
C ALA A 138 12.32 -18.56 8.16
N LYS A 139 11.91 -19.71 8.70
CA LYS A 139 12.39 -21.04 8.25
C LYS A 139 11.62 -21.54 7.04
N VAL A 140 10.37 -21.15 6.90
CA VAL A 140 9.47 -21.59 5.83
C VAL A 140 9.63 -20.73 4.60
N SER A 141 9.79 -21.34 3.42
CA SER A 141 9.75 -20.60 2.16
C SER A 141 8.30 -20.24 1.80
N HIS A 142 8.08 -19.04 1.24
CA HIS A 142 6.76 -18.66 0.73
C HIS A 142 6.17 -19.67 -0.27
N ARG A 143 7.01 -20.44 -0.98
CA ARG A 143 6.58 -21.44 -1.97
C ARG A 143 6.06 -22.73 -1.33
N SER A 144 6.51 -23.05 -0.11
CA SER A 144 6.13 -24.26 0.60
C SER A 144 5.08 -24.02 1.69
N ALA A 145 4.73 -22.76 1.95
CA ALA A 145 3.70 -22.44 2.93
C ALA A 145 2.31 -22.81 2.40
N VAL A 146 1.55 -23.54 3.23
CA VAL A 146 0.13 -23.81 2.96
C VAL A 146 -0.67 -22.64 3.50
N MET A 147 -1.43 -21.99 2.62
CA MET A 147 -2.22 -20.81 2.96
C MET A 147 -3.69 -21.05 2.65
N GLN A 148 -4.54 -20.78 3.61
CA GLN A 148 -6.00 -20.81 3.45
C GLN A 148 -6.50 -19.44 3.00
N ARG A 149 -7.43 -19.43 2.06
CA ARG A 149 -8.07 -18.19 1.59
C ARG A 149 -9.24 -17.81 2.50
N PRO A 150 -9.46 -16.51 2.66
CA PRO A 150 -8.68 -15.36 2.18
C PRO A 150 -7.34 -15.25 2.93
N SER A 151 -6.23 -15.05 2.21
CA SER A 151 -4.91 -14.88 2.83
C SER A 151 -4.66 -13.41 3.13
N LEU A 152 -4.15 -13.09 4.31
CA LEU A 152 -3.70 -11.76 4.69
C LEU A 152 -2.17 -11.76 4.78
N ILE A 153 -1.51 -11.04 3.89
CA ILE A 153 -0.05 -10.96 3.83
C ILE A 153 0.40 -9.74 4.63
N LEU A 154 1.17 -9.96 5.69
CA LEU A 154 1.80 -8.92 6.49
C LEU A 154 3.22 -8.69 6.03
N MET A 155 3.53 -7.43 5.73
CA MET A 155 4.88 -6.98 5.38
C MET A 155 5.29 -5.88 6.34
N GLY A 156 6.49 -5.98 6.89
CA GLY A 156 7.05 -5.00 7.81
C GLY A 156 7.78 -3.86 7.12
N ASN A 157 8.34 -2.98 7.95
CA ASN A 157 9.22 -1.90 7.53
C ASN A 157 10.42 -2.43 6.73
N GLU A 158 10.91 -1.65 5.77
CA GLU A 158 11.99 -2.03 4.86
C GLU A 158 13.31 -2.34 5.58
N GLN A 159 13.56 -1.72 6.72
CA GLN A 159 14.81 -1.91 7.49
C GLN A 159 14.61 -2.83 8.69
N ALA A 160 13.54 -2.61 9.47
CA ALA A 160 13.30 -3.31 10.73
C ALA A 160 12.51 -4.62 10.56
N GLY A 161 11.82 -4.82 9.41
CA GLY A 161 10.92 -5.94 9.22
C GLY A 161 9.63 -5.80 10.03
N LEU A 162 8.96 -6.91 10.30
CA LEU A 162 7.78 -6.97 11.18
C LEU A 162 8.19 -6.92 12.64
N THR A 163 7.44 -6.17 13.46
CA THR A 163 7.57 -6.25 14.93
C THR A 163 7.24 -7.66 15.42
N ASP A 164 7.83 -8.04 16.56
CA ASP A 164 7.62 -9.37 17.14
C ASP A 164 6.15 -9.62 17.49
N ALA A 165 5.41 -8.60 17.90
CA ALA A 165 3.98 -8.70 18.21
C ALA A 165 3.16 -9.06 16.97
N LEU A 166 3.40 -8.42 15.83
CA LEU A 166 2.73 -8.71 14.57
C LEU A 166 3.18 -10.05 13.98
N ALA A 167 4.47 -10.36 14.07
CA ALA A 167 5.00 -11.65 13.63
C ALA A 167 4.44 -12.83 14.42
N ALA A 168 4.24 -12.68 15.73
CA ALA A 168 3.63 -13.71 16.60
C ALA A 168 2.12 -13.87 16.33
N ALA A 169 1.46 -12.84 15.80
CA ALA A 169 0.06 -12.90 15.42
C ALA A 169 -0.17 -13.56 14.06
N CYS A 170 0.87 -13.87 13.29
CA CYS A 170 0.77 -14.60 12.03
C CYS A 170 0.62 -16.10 12.27
N ASP A 171 -0.16 -16.78 11.44
CA ASP A 171 -0.29 -18.24 11.46
C ASP A 171 0.99 -18.91 10.94
N VAL A 172 1.67 -18.25 10.01
CA VAL A 172 2.96 -18.67 9.47
C VAL A 172 3.81 -17.46 9.10
N ASN A 173 5.10 -17.53 9.44
CA ASN A 173 6.08 -16.57 8.95
C ASN A 173 6.87 -17.22 7.82
N VAL A 174 6.99 -16.50 6.69
CA VAL A 174 7.65 -16.99 5.48
C VAL A 174 8.78 -16.08 5.05
N LYS A 175 9.77 -16.65 4.39
CA LYS A 175 10.81 -15.92 3.69
C LYS A 175 10.66 -16.03 2.18
N ILE A 176 10.99 -14.96 1.48
CA ILE A 176 11.15 -14.94 0.03
C ILE A 176 12.65 -15.12 -0.23
N PRO A 177 13.09 -16.26 -0.81
CA PRO A 177 14.51 -16.48 -1.11
C PRO A 177 15.00 -15.45 -2.12
N MET A 178 16.00 -14.66 -1.76
CA MET A 178 16.64 -13.70 -2.66
C MET A 178 18.00 -14.26 -3.12
N ARG A 179 18.28 -14.16 -4.42
CA ARG A 179 19.53 -14.64 -5.05
C ARG A 179 20.55 -13.51 -5.24
N GLY A 180 20.55 -12.50 -4.43
CA GLY A 180 21.47 -11.37 -4.54
C GLY A 180 21.51 -10.58 -3.25
N LEU A 181 22.46 -9.64 -3.18
CA LEU A 181 22.48 -8.63 -2.12
C LEU A 181 21.18 -7.84 -2.24
N SER A 182 20.39 -7.86 -1.19
CA SER A 182 19.18 -7.02 -1.09
C SER A 182 19.58 -5.56 -1.28
N LEU A 183 18.77 -4.79 -1.98
CA LEU A 183 18.92 -3.33 -2.13
C LEU A 183 19.14 -2.61 -0.78
N ILE A 184 18.67 -3.21 0.33
CA ILE A 184 18.88 -2.72 1.70
C ILE A 184 20.38 -2.67 2.07
N HIS A 185 21.21 -3.57 1.52
CA HIS A 185 22.66 -3.56 1.75
C HIS A 185 23.44 -2.67 0.77
N ILE A 186 22.81 -2.17 -0.28
CA ILE A 186 23.45 -1.27 -1.27
C ILE A 186 23.45 0.19 -0.78
N SER A 187 22.59 0.54 0.18
CA SER A 187 22.46 1.90 0.73
C SER A 187 23.44 2.22 1.86
N GLU A 188 24.25 1.28 2.34
CA GLU A 188 25.35 1.59 3.23
C GLU A 188 26.54 2.09 2.41
N PRO A 189 26.87 3.39 2.44
CA PRO A 189 28.11 3.85 1.85
C PRO A 189 29.25 3.20 2.64
N THR A 190 29.97 2.29 2.01
CA THR A 190 31.25 1.84 2.55
C THR A 190 32.10 3.06 2.84
N ARG A 191 32.14 3.52 4.08
CA ARG A 191 33.17 4.42 4.57
C ARG A 191 34.51 3.70 4.33
N ARG A 192 35.15 4.01 3.24
CA ARG A 192 36.57 3.78 3.13
C ARG A 192 37.22 4.70 4.16
N THR A 193 37.61 4.16 5.30
CA THR A 193 38.60 4.77 6.18
C THR A 193 39.92 4.79 5.43
N PRO A 194 40.67 5.89 5.49
CA PRO A 194 41.96 6.06 4.86
C PRO A 194 43.03 5.12 5.43
#